data_0c74650261bbe038a53635239a75bc51
#
_entry.id   0c74650261bbe038a53635239a75bc51
#
_cell.length_a   1.000
_cell.length_b   1.000
_cell.length_c   1.000
_cell.angle_alpha   90.00
_cell.angle_beta   90.00
_cell.angle_gamma   90.00
#
_symmetry.space_group_name_H-M   'P 1'
#
loop_
_entity.id
_entity.type
_entity.pdbx_description
1 polymer ?
#
loop_
_entity_poly.entity_id
_entity_poly.type
_entity_poly.pdbx_seq_one_letter_code
_entity_poly.pdbx_strand_id
1 'polypeptide(L)'
;MTAENLEILASSEAEQSVIGAILIDNTAADMLSDLSAEAFFFLPNRLIFQTAMQMAADGLPVDVVTLDAELEKRGLNEQTGGMAYLIGLCQNTPSAANVGRYAKLVSDFAAERELRFAAEEIERLATEREGRSIADRQAEAVALLDKISTAAAGRSEEMSYTDALRATLKHFDRINESDGMLGFSTGLSGLDEATGGLQRGNLTVIGARPGMGKSVLAENIARHFAKSGLSVRFQSYEMSAVELVQRGAAAEYGIDYGRLKKFRMTQMERDNFTLYLSKSQNWKFAIDTEMAGIDTLAARCRVEKRQSGLDALFVDHLHLMPRKGVNEVAELDDITARLKRLAMELQIHVVLVAQLNRATEKQADKRPSLADLRGSGGIEQNANLVLMPYREGYYDSDAPQETAELIIAKNRDGERGVLDLKWEGYHQRFADYEY
;
A
#
# COMPACT_ATOMS: atom_id res chain seq x y z
N MET A 1 -7.90 -0.90 36.06
CA MET A 1 -6.43 -0.89 36.35
C MET A 1 -6.06 0.32 37.15
N THR A 2 -5.13 0.19 38.11
CA THR A 2 -4.70 1.29 38.98
C THR A 2 -3.66 2.17 38.28
N ALA A 3 -3.68 3.48 38.56
CA ALA A 3 -2.71 4.45 38.04
C ALA A 3 -1.24 4.05 38.28
N GLU A 4 -0.96 3.31 39.34
CA GLU A 4 0.36 2.76 39.68
C GLU A 4 0.99 1.87 38.60
N ASN A 5 0.19 1.13 37.83
CA ASN A 5 0.72 0.25 36.76
C ASN A 5 1.10 0.99 35.48
N LEU A 6 0.65 2.25 35.30
CA LEU A 6 1.03 3.12 34.18
C LEU A 6 2.26 3.96 34.47
N GLU A 7 2.53 4.27 35.75
CA GLU A 7 3.75 5.00 36.17
C GLU A 7 5.04 4.22 35.86
N ILE A 8 4.97 2.89 35.78
CA ILE A 8 6.11 2.04 35.38
C ILE A 8 6.54 2.31 33.94
N LEU A 9 5.64 2.85 33.09
CA LEU A 9 5.87 3.16 31.68
C LEU A 9 5.99 4.69 31.45
N ALA A 10 6.64 5.39 32.38
CA ALA A 10 6.93 6.81 32.29
C ALA A 10 8.22 7.13 33.06
N SER A 11 8.93 8.16 32.67
CA SER A 11 10.06 8.71 33.42
C SER A 11 9.85 10.19 33.64
N SER A 12 9.56 10.55 34.89
CA SER A 12 9.44 11.94 35.32
C SER A 12 10.72 12.72 35.05
N GLU A 13 11.86 12.10 35.28
CA GLU A 13 13.18 12.70 35.09
C GLU A 13 13.46 12.97 33.59
N ALA A 14 13.06 12.07 32.70
CA ALA A 14 13.24 12.25 31.27
C ALA A 14 12.34 13.39 30.74
N GLU A 15 11.06 13.42 31.14
CA GLU A 15 10.13 14.49 30.75
C GLU A 15 10.59 15.85 31.27
N GLN A 16 11.00 15.92 32.55
CA GLN A 16 11.52 17.14 33.15
C GLN A 16 12.79 17.63 32.46
N SER A 17 13.69 16.69 32.09
CA SER A 17 14.92 17.03 31.39
C SER A 17 14.70 17.55 29.98
N VAL A 18 13.65 17.09 29.27
CA VAL A 18 13.27 17.64 27.96
C VAL A 18 12.86 19.09 28.10
N ILE A 19 11.98 19.40 29.05
CA ILE A 19 11.48 20.75 29.25
C ILE A 19 12.60 21.67 29.76
N GLY A 20 13.36 21.21 30.74
CA GLY A 20 14.47 21.98 31.30
C GLY A 20 15.56 22.29 30.27
N ALA A 21 15.77 21.40 29.29
CA ALA A 21 16.68 21.66 28.17
C ALA A 21 16.20 22.86 27.31
N ILE A 22 14.90 22.96 27.00
CA ILE A 22 14.32 24.11 26.27
C ILE A 22 14.50 25.40 27.06
N LEU A 23 14.27 25.36 28.37
CA LEU A 23 14.39 26.53 29.24
C LEU A 23 15.85 27.01 29.41
N ILE A 24 16.84 26.12 29.28
CA ILE A 24 18.27 26.43 29.35
C ILE A 24 18.80 26.91 28.01
N ASP A 25 18.36 26.29 26.90
CA ASP A 25 18.81 26.57 25.56
C ASP A 25 17.64 26.44 24.57
N ASN A 26 17.15 27.56 24.05
CA ASN A 26 15.99 27.59 23.15
C ASN A 26 16.24 26.80 21.85
N THR A 27 17.48 26.60 21.42
CA THR A 27 17.78 25.80 20.22
C THR A 27 17.42 24.31 20.42
N ALA A 28 17.25 23.86 21.65
CA ALA A 28 16.75 22.54 21.95
C ALA A 28 15.31 22.31 21.42
N ALA A 29 14.49 23.36 21.31
CA ALA A 29 13.15 23.25 20.76
C ALA A 29 13.15 22.78 19.29
N ASP A 30 14.13 23.21 18.47
CA ASP A 30 14.27 22.81 17.08
C ASP A 30 14.52 21.31 16.94
N MET A 31 15.21 20.70 17.92
CA MET A 31 15.49 19.27 17.96
C MET A 31 14.32 18.41 18.43
N LEU A 32 13.25 19.05 18.88
CA LEU A 32 12.07 18.40 19.49
C LEU A 32 10.81 18.52 18.61
N SER A 33 10.93 19.00 17.38
CA SER A 33 9.83 19.17 16.43
C SER A 33 9.01 17.90 16.23
N ASP A 34 9.62 16.71 16.32
CA ASP A 34 9.00 15.40 16.14
C ASP A 34 8.40 14.83 17.42
N LEU A 35 8.61 15.47 18.58
CA LEU A 35 8.09 15.01 19.87
C LEU A 35 6.70 15.61 20.12
N SER A 36 5.68 14.74 20.14
CA SER A 36 4.32 15.15 20.46
C SER A 36 4.14 15.44 21.95
N ALA A 37 3.33 16.43 22.30
CA ALA A 37 2.97 16.71 23.68
C ALA A 37 2.22 15.52 24.34
N GLU A 38 1.47 14.75 23.55
CA GLU A 38 0.77 13.53 24.01
C GLU A 38 1.74 12.43 24.48
N ALA A 39 3.00 12.50 24.08
CA ALA A 39 4.03 11.55 24.56
C ALA A 39 4.32 11.72 26.06
N PHE A 40 4.06 12.88 26.63
CA PHE A 40 4.24 13.15 28.06
C PHE A 40 3.12 12.50 28.87
N PHE A 41 3.49 11.70 29.86
CA PHE A 41 2.55 11.05 30.77
C PHE A 41 2.03 12.02 31.83
N PHE A 42 2.94 12.82 32.44
CA PHE A 42 2.58 13.75 33.50
C PHE A 42 1.94 15.02 32.94
N LEU A 43 0.69 15.27 33.34
CA LEU A 43 -0.09 16.40 32.83
C LEU A 43 0.62 17.75 32.98
N PRO A 44 1.26 18.09 34.11
CA PRO A 44 2.03 19.34 34.22
C PRO A 44 3.09 19.46 33.12
N ASN A 45 3.88 18.44 32.91
CA ASN A 45 4.95 18.41 31.90
C ASN A 45 4.40 18.55 30.48
N ARG A 46 3.29 17.86 30.18
CA ARG A 46 2.60 17.96 28.90
C ARG A 46 2.17 19.39 28.57
N LEU A 47 1.51 20.06 29.53
CA LEU A 47 1.02 21.43 29.36
C LEU A 47 2.17 22.44 29.22
N ILE A 48 3.22 22.27 30.00
CA ILE A 48 4.41 23.11 29.93
C ILE A 48 5.10 22.93 28.57
N PHE A 49 5.34 21.68 28.14
CA PHE A 49 5.97 21.39 26.87
C PHE A 49 5.15 21.94 25.69
N GLN A 50 3.84 21.71 25.68
CA GLN A 50 2.95 22.23 24.65
C GLN A 50 3.01 23.76 24.54
N THR A 51 3.02 24.45 25.68
CA THR A 51 3.09 25.92 25.71
C THR A 51 4.47 26.40 25.25
N ALA A 52 5.54 25.78 25.70
CA ALA A 52 6.90 26.11 25.30
C ALA A 52 7.14 25.95 23.80
N MET A 53 6.67 24.82 23.22
CA MET A 53 6.78 24.57 21.77
C MET A 53 5.95 25.54 20.93
N GLN A 54 4.76 25.93 21.43
CA GLN A 54 3.96 26.96 20.76
C GLN A 54 4.65 28.31 20.77
N MET A 55 5.23 28.73 21.91
CA MET A 55 6.00 29.97 22.01
C MET A 55 7.21 29.94 21.06
N ALA A 56 7.94 28.85 21.01
CA ALA A 56 9.08 28.69 20.10
C ALA A 56 8.65 28.79 18.63
N ALA A 57 7.52 28.15 18.24
CA ALA A 57 6.96 28.24 16.90
C ALA A 57 6.53 29.66 16.52
N ASP A 58 6.06 30.44 17.48
CA ASP A 58 5.70 31.84 17.32
C ASP A 58 6.93 32.78 17.35
N GLY A 59 8.14 32.25 17.47
CA GLY A 59 9.39 33.00 17.52
C GLY A 59 9.62 33.76 18.82
N LEU A 60 8.90 33.41 19.88
CA LEU A 60 9.02 34.01 21.19
C LEU A 60 10.11 33.35 22.03
N PRO A 61 10.89 34.08 22.83
CA PRO A 61 11.89 33.49 23.71
C PRO A 61 11.21 32.65 24.79
N VAL A 62 11.77 31.46 25.06
CA VAL A 62 11.27 30.51 26.06
C VAL A 62 12.26 30.44 27.20
N ASP A 63 11.98 31.15 28.29
CA ASP A 63 12.69 31.03 29.56
C ASP A 63 11.67 30.94 30.72
N VAL A 64 12.17 30.74 31.94
CA VAL A 64 11.32 30.50 33.10
C VAL A 64 10.31 31.63 33.31
N VAL A 65 10.71 32.88 33.05
CA VAL A 65 9.86 34.06 33.31
C VAL A 65 8.79 34.24 32.22
N THR A 66 9.22 34.11 30.97
CA THR A 66 8.32 34.27 29.82
C THR A 66 7.32 33.13 29.72
N LEU A 67 7.75 31.90 30.02
CA LEU A 67 6.87 30.74 30.01
C LEU A 67 5.87 30.76 31.18
N ASP A 68 6.28 31.17 32.39
CA ASP A 68 5.39 31.30 33.53
C ASP A 68 4.30 32.34 33.25
N ALA A 69 4.65 33.49 32.67
CA ALA A 69 3.71 34.53 32.29
C ALA A 69 2.69 34.05 31.22
N GLU A 70 3.14 33.25 30.24
CA GLU A 70 2.24 32.70 29.23
C GLU A 70 1.33 31.59 29.79
N LEU A 71 1.83 30.74 30.71
CA LEU A 71 1.02 29.75 31.43
C LEU A 71 -0.04 30.45 32.32
N GLU A 72 0.31 31.53 32.99
CA GLU A 72 -0.63 32.34 33.80
C GLU A 72 -1.73 32.95 32.92
N LYS A 73 -1.34 33.55 31.80
CA LYS A 73 -2.27 34.12 30.80
C LYS A 73 -3.25 33.06 30.25
N ARG A 74 -2.83 31.81 30.13
CA ARG A 74 -3.67 30.67 29.70
C ARG A 74 -4.47 30.05 30.85
N GLY A 75 -4.29 30.48 32.08
CA GLY A 75 -4.97 29.94 33.26
C GLY A 75 -4.47 28.53 33.67
N LEU A 76 -3.23 28.16 33.33
CA LEU A 76 -2.66 26.83 33.54
C LEU A 76 -1.74 26.76 34.79
N ASN A 77 -1.50 27.90 35.48
CA ASN A 77 -0.50 27.98 36.55
C ASN A 77 -0.71 27.01 37.70
N GLU A 78 -1.94 26.78 38.13
CA GLU A 78 -2.25 25.79 39.18
C GLU A 78 -1.93 24.34 38.76
N GLN A 79 -2.13 24.03 37.48
CA GLN A 79 -1.92 22.71 36.94
C GLN A 79 -0.45 22.40 36.62
N THR A 80 0.36 23.43 36.42
CA THR A 80 1.78 23.31 36.03
C THR A 80 2.75 23.54 37.18
N GLY A 81 2.27 23.90 38.39
CA GLY A 81 3.08 24.14 39.57
C GLY A 81 3.81 25.47 39.57
N GLY A 82 3.55 26.36 38.60
CA GLY A 82 4.03 27.72 38.51
C GLY A 82 5.55 27.86 38.44
N MET A 83 6.04 29.06 38.67
CA MET A 83 7.45 29.46 38.56
C MET A 83 8.41 28.55 39.38
N ALA A 84 8.00 28.12 40.59
CA ALA A 84 8.84 27.27 41.42
C ALA A 84 9.14 25.91 40.75
N TYR A 85 8.15 25.33 40.09
CA TYR A 85 8.32 24.06 39.34
C TYR A 85 9.22 24.27 38.11
N LEU A 86 9.03 25.36 37.34
CA LEU A 86 9.87 25.69 36.18
C LEU A 86 11.36 25.90 36.57
N ILE A 87 11.60 26.59 37.69
CA ILE A 87 12.98 26.72 38.24
C ILE A 87 13.55 25.36 38.55
N GLY A 88 12.77 24.47 39.21
CA GLY A 88 13.20 23.11 39.53
C GLY A 88 13.56 22.29 38.26
N LEU A 89 12.81 22.47 37.16
CA LEU A 89 13.12 21.80 35.88
C LEU A 89 14.53 22.20 35.37
N CYS A 90 14.84 23.50 35.39
CA CYS A 90 16.14 24.00 34.97
C CYS A 90 17.28 23.45 35.87
N GLN A 91 17.07 23.44 37.20
CA GLN A 91 18.08 23.01 38.15
C GLN A 91 18.38 21.51 38.08
N ASN A 92 17.35 20.71 37.78
CA ASN A 92 17.45 19.25 37.74
C ASN A 92 17.86 18.71 36.36
N THR A 93 17.96 19.56 35.34
CA THR A 93 18.39 19.14 34.02
C THR A 93 19.89 19.08 33.87
N PRO A 94 20.50 17.90 33.66
CA PRO A 94 21.95 17.78 33.68
C PRO A 94 22.66 18.48 32.53
N SER A 95 22.03 18.50 31.33
CA SER A 95 22.58 19.14 30.14
C SER A 95 21.54 19.25 29.01
N ALA A 96 21.41 20.44 28.40
CA ALA A 96 20.60 20.64 27.23
C ALA A 96 21.12 19.88 25.98
N ALA A 97 22.44 19.62 25.93
CA ALA A 97 23.04 18.90 24.81
C ALA A 97 22.53 17.44 24.63
N ASN A 98 21.92 16.87 25.65
CA ASN A 98 21.39 15.51 25.63
C ASN A 98 19.88 15.45 25.36
N VAL A 99 19.24 16.55 24.98
CA VAL A 99 17.79 16.65 24.82
C VAL A 99 17.23 15.57 23.89
N GLY A 100 17.88 15.28 22.76
CA GLY A 100 17.44 14.24 21.83
C GLY A 100 17.40 12.83 22.46
N ARG A 101 18.27 12.55 23.44
CA ARG A 101 18.27 11.27 24.17
C ARG A 101 17.12 11.20 25.17
N TYR A 102 16.82 12.32 25.85
CA TYR A 102 15.68 12.40 26.76
C TYR A 102 14.36 12.32 25.99
N ALA A 103 14.26 13.03 24.87
CA ALA A 103 13.11 12.97 23.98
C ALA A 103 12.83 11.56 23.47
N LYS A 104 13.88 10.81 23.11
CA LYS A 104 13.76 9.41 22.72
C LYS A 104 13.19 8.55 23.84
N LEU A 105 13.66 8.70 25.08
CA LEU A 105 13.12 7.96 26.23
C LEU A 105 11.62 8.27 26.44
N VAL A 106 11.22 9.55 26.36
CA VAL A 106 9.81 9.95 26.47
C VAL A 106 8.97 9.31 25.35
N SER A 107 9.48 9.30 24.13
CA SER A 107 8.82 8.67 22.97
C SER A 107 8.73 7.15 23.10
N ASP A 108 9.78 6.49 23.58
CA ASP A 108 9.80 5.04 23.77
C ASP A 108 8.76 4.61 24.83
N PHE A 109 8.69 5.31 25.97
CA PHE A 109 7.65 5.07 26.98
C PHE A 109 6.23 5.35 26.47
N ALA A 110 6.05 6.37 25.61
CA ALA A 110 4.76 6.64 24.99
C ALA A 110 4.34 5.48 24.09
N ALA A 111 5.25 4.95 23.27
CA ALA A 111 5.00 3.80 22.40
C ALA A 111 4.65 2.52 23.21
N GLU A 112 5.34 2.29 24.34
CA GLU A 112 5.03 1.18 25.25
C GLU A 112 3.63 1.31 25.87
N ARG A 113 3.21 2.53 26.23
CA ARG A 113 1.84 2.80 26.70
C ARG A 113 0.79 2.53 25.63
N GLU A 114 1.03 2.99 24.40
CA GLU A 114 0.13 2.74 23.27
C GLU A 114 -0.03 1.24 22.99
N LEU A 115 1.09 0.49 22.98
CA LEU A 115 1.08 -0.96 22.80
C LEU A 115 0.26 -1.64 23.90
N ARG A 116 0.42 -1.23 25.15
CA ARG A 116 -0.34 -1.76 26.27
C ARG A 116 -1.83 -1.45 26.14
N PHE A 117 -2.17 -0.22 25.79
CA PHE A 117 -3.57 0.19 25.55
C PHE A 117 -4.23 -0.68 24.48
N ALA A 118 -3.51 -0.94 23.38
CA ALA A 118 -4.02 -1.80 22.34
C ALA A 118 -4.18 -3.27 22.81
N ALA A 119 -3.26 -3.76 23.62
CA ALA A 119 -3.38 -5.11 24.18
C ALA A 119 -4.65 -5.25 25.07
N GLU A 120 -4.95 -4.25 25.89
CA GLU A 120 -6.16 -4.22 26.72
C GLU A 120 -7.43 -4.17 25.87
N GLU A 121 -7.41 -3.37 24.82
CA GLU A 121 -8.56 -3.28 23.90
C GLU A 121 -8.75 -4.56 23.09
N ILE A 122 -7.66 -5.22 22.68
CA ILE A 122 -7.73 -6.54 22.03
C ILE A 122 -8.27 -7.60 22.99
N GLU A 123 -7.88 -7.57 24.27
CA GLU A 123 -8.45 -8.45 25.29
C GLU A 123 -9.96 -8.21 25.47
N ARG A 124 -10.38 -6.94 25.49
CA ARG A 124 -11.80 -6.56 25.54
C ARG A 124 -12.57 -7.09 24.32
N LEU A 125 -12.02 -6.91 23.11
CA LEU A 125 -12.59 -7.43 21.87
C LEU A 125 -12.68 -8.97 21.87
N ALA A 126 -11.75 -9.66 22.52
CA ALA A 126 -11.76 -11.12 22.61
C ALA A 126 -12.84 -11.64 23.58
N THR A 127 -13.11 -10.92 24.67
CA THR A 127 -14.01 -11.32 25.76
C THR A 127 -15.44 -10.83 25.58
N GLU A 128 -15.63 -9.59 25.12
CA GLU A 128 -16.93 -8.95 24.97
C GLU A 128 -17.49 -9.14 23.54
N ARG A 129 -18.60 -9.89 23.43
CA ARG A 129 -19.17 -10.20 22.11
C ARG A 129 -19.98 -9.04 21.50
N GLU A 130 -20.62 -8.22 22.29
CA GLU A 130 -21.42 -7.02 21.92
C GLU A 130 -22.23 -7.13 20.60
N GLY A 131 -22.67 -8.32 20.22
CA GLY A 131 -23.40 -8.57 18.97
C GLY A 131 -22.53 -8.53 17.69
N ARG A 132 -21.20 -8.36 17.80
CA ARG A 132 -20.27 -8.34 16.65
C ARG A 132 -19.83 -9.76 16.28
N SER A 133 -19.61 -10.01 14.99
CA SER A 133 -19.05 -11.28 14.53
C SER A 133 -17.58 -11.44 14.96
N ILE A 134 -17.09 -12.67 14.99
CA ILE A 134 -15.67 -12.93 15.28
C ILE A 134 -14.76 -12.27 14.22
N ALA A 135 -15.20 -12.24 12.95
CA ALA A 135 -14.45 -11.63 11.86
C ALA A 135 -14.31 -10.11 12.04
N ASP A 136 -15.39 -9.42 12.48
CA ASP A 136 -15.34 -7.97 12.74
C ASP A 136 -14.39 -7.64 13.89
N ARG A 137 -14.44 -8.43 14.97
CA ARG A 137 -13.54 -8.25 16.14
C ARG A 137 -12.09 -8.50 15.79
N GLN A 138 -11.81 -9.52 14.96
CA GLN A 138 -10.45 -9.76 14.44
C GLN A 138 -9.95 -8.64 13.56
N ALA A 139 -10.80 -8.11 12.67
CA ALA A 139 -10.42 -6.98 11.82
C ALA A 139 -10.11 -5.71 12.63
N GLU A 140 -10.89 -5.45 13.69
CA GLU A 140 -10.68 -4.31 14.60
C GLU A 140 -9.38 -4.47 15.40
N ALA A 141 -9.06 -5.67 15.89
CA ALA A 141 -7.81 -5.98 16.58
C ALA A 141 -6.58 -5.77 15.67
N VAL A 142 -6.66 -6.20 14.41
CA VAL A 142 -5.60 -5.96 13.43
C VAL A 142 -5.44 -4.45 13.15
N ALA A 143 -6.54 -3.70 13.03
CA ALA A 143 -6.49 -2.25 12.81
C ALA A 143 -5.83 -1.50 13.97
N LEU A 144 -6.04 -1.93 15.23
CA LEU A 144 -5.35 -1.38 16.40
C LEU A 144 -3.84 -1.60 16.34
N LEU A 145 -3.40 -2.81 16.00
CA LEU A 145 -1.98 -3.12 15.84
C LEU A 145 -1.33 -2.37 14.68
N ASP A 146 -2.05 -2.24 13.57
CA ASP A 146 -1.57 -1.48 12.41
C ASP A 146 -1.43 0.02 12.73
N LYS A 147 -2.34 0.58 13.53
CA LYS A 147 -2.26 1.98 14.00
C LYS A 147 -0.97 2.22 14.81
N ILE A 148 -0.63 1.31 15.72
CA ILE A 148 0.60 1.41 16.50
C ILE A 148 1.83 1.26 15.60
N SER A 149 1.81 0.27 14.68
CA SER A 149 2.90 0.04 13.74
C SER A 149 3.14 1.25 12.83
N THR A 150 2.08 1.93 12.38
CA THR A 150 2.17 3.15 11.57
C THR A 150 2.59 4.36 12.37
N ALA A 151 2.18 4.47 13.64
CA ALA A 151 2.67 5.52 14.53
C ALA A 151 4.15 5.35 14.86
N ALA A 152 4.60 4.11 15.05
CA ALA A 152 6.02 3.78 15.22
C ALA A 152 6.85 3.97 13.92
N ALA A 153 6.23 3.74 12.75
CA ALA A 153 6.81 3.99 11.42
C ALA A 153 6.61 5.43 10.94
N GLY A 154 5.80 6.22 11.62
CA GLY A 154 5.41 7.60 11.29
C GLY A 154 6.49 8.65 11.48
N ARG A 155 7.74 8.25 11.74
CA ARG A 155 8.87 9.05 11.32
C ARG A 155 8.95 8.92 9.79
N SER A 156 8.40 9.90 9.06
CA SER A 156 8.86 10.12 7.71
C SER A 156 10.38 10.21 7.84
N GLU A 157 11.09 9.24 7.29
CA GLU A 157 12.51 9.42 7.05
C GLU A 157 12.59 10.58 6.07
N GLU A 158 12.71 11.80 6.58
CA GLU A 158 13.18 12.92 5.78
C GLU A 158 14.56 12.50 5.28
N MET A 159 14.55 11.94 4.09
CA MET A 159 15.79 11.53 3.45
C MET A 159 16.50 12.81 3.01
N SER A 160 17.67 13.09 3.57
CA SER A 160 18.46 14.23 3.10
C SER A 160 18.73 14.07 1.60
N TYR A 161 18.84 15.19 0.88
CA TYR A 161 19.16 15.14 -0.55
C TYR A 161 20.45 14.32 -0.82
N THR A 162 21.40 14.38 0.08
CA THR A 162 22.67 13.59 0.01
C THR A 162 22.38 12.08 0.13
N ASP A 163 21.47 11.67 1.00
CA ASP A 163 21.11 10.26 1.14
C ASP A 163 20.28 9.78 -0.04
N ALA A 164 19.41 10.66 -0.58
CA ALA A 164 18.68 10.40 -1.83
C ALA A 164 19.67 10.20 -3.02
N LEU A 165 20.72 11.00 -3.11
CA LEU A 165 21.79 10.80 -4.13
C LEU A 165 22.48 9.45 -3.97
N ARG A 166 22.86 9.07 -2.75
CA ARG A 166 23.48 7.77 -2.47
C ARG A 166 22.53 6.61 -2.81
N ALA A 167 21.24 6.74 -2.48
CA ALA A 167 20.23 5.76 -2.83
C ALA A 167 20.06 5.65 -4.36
N THR A 168 20.11 6.77 -5.08
CA THR A 168 20.06 6.81 -6.55
C THR A 168 21.25 6.09 -7.19
N LEU A 169 22.45 6.29 -6.67
CA LEU A 169 23.64 5.58 -7.18
C LEU A 169 23.50 4.06 -6.99
N LYS A 170 23.09 3.60 -5.81
CA LYS A 170 22.80 2.18 -5.56
C LYS A 170 21.70 1.64 -6.46
N HIS A 171 20.74 2.49 -6.83
CA HIS A 171 19.68 2.13 -7.76
C HIS A 171 20.22 1.91 -9.18
N PHE A 172 21.12 2.77 -9.67
CA PHE A 172 21.80 2.60 -10.96
C PHE A 172 22.66 1.34 -10.99
N ASP A 173 23.37 1.01 -9.90
CA ASP A 173 24.15 -0.23 -9.83
C ASP A 173 23.25 -1.46 -10.03
N ARG A 174 22.06 -1.48 -9.42
CA ARG A 174 21.08 -2.56 -9.59
C ARG A 174 20.52 -2.66 -11.02
N ILE A 175 20.33 -1.51 -11.69
CA ILE A 175 19.89 -1.47 -13.11
C ILE A 175 20.94 -2.13 -13.99
N ASN A 176 22.20 -1.80 -13.78
CA ASN A 176 23.31 -2.35 -14.55
C ASN A 176 23.47 -3.87 -14.34
N GLU A 177 23.17 -4.37 -13.13
CA GLU A 177 23.18 -5.81 -12.80
C GLU A 177 21.98 -6.58 -13.39
N SER A 178 20.89 -5.88 -13.78
CA SER A 178 19.63 -6.47 -14.25
C SER A 178 19.35 -6.26 -15.75
N ASP A 179 20.37 -6.15 -16.58
CA ASP A 179 20.24 -5.92 -18.03
C ASP A 179 19.35 -4.70 -18.39
N GLY A 180 19.33 -3.67 -17.53
CA GLY A 180 18.60 -2.43 -17.77
C GLY A 180 17.12 -2.44 -17.40
N MET A 181 16.58 -3.54 -16.87
CA MET A 181 15.17 -3.64 -16.43
C MET A 181 15.03 -3.33 -14.95
N LEU A 182 14.28 -2.27 -14.62
CA LEU A 182 14.00 -1.84 -13.24
C LEU A 182 12.87 -2.62 -12.56
N GLY A 183 11.87 -2.96 -13.36
CA GLY A 183 10.64 -3.58 -12.91
C GLY A 183 10.63 -5.10 -13.10
N PHE A 184 9.53 -5.70 -12.70
CA PHE A 184 9.25 -7.10 -12.97
C PHE A 184 8.84 -7.27 -14.43
N SER A 185 9.42 -8.25 -15.12
CA SER A 185 9.05 -8.59 -16.49
C SER A 185 7.60 -9.05 -16.55
N THR A 186 6.85 -8.54 -17.50
CA THR A 186 5.45 -8.92 -17.75
C THR A 186 5.32 -10.22 -18.55
N GLY A 187 6.42 -10.64 -19.20
CA GLY A 187 6.45 -11.74 -20.15
C GLY A 187 5.98 -11.34 -21.55
N LEU A 188 5.79 -10.04 -21.79
CA LEU A 188 5.52 -9.41 -23.10
C LEU A 188 6.68 -8.45 -23.37
N SER A 189 7.55 -8.83 -24.31
CA SER A 189 8.81 -8.14 -24.56
C SER A 189 8.61 -6.68 -24.96
N GLY A 190 7.65 -6.40 -25.84
CA GLY A 190 7.33 -5.03 -26.23
C GLY A 190 6.78 -4.17 -25.08
N LEU A 191 6.04 -4.75 -24.14
CA LEU A 191 5.58 -4.04 -22.96
C LEU A 191 6.72 -3.77 -21.97
N ASP A 192 7.59 -4.75 -21.79
CA ASP A 192 8.76 -4.61 -20.91
C ASP A 192 9.75 -3.56 -21.45
N GLU A 193 9.97 -3.51 -22.75
CA GLU A 193 10.79 -2.47 -23.40
C GLU A 193 10.16 -1.07 -23.23
N ALA A 194 8.84 -0.94 -23.43
CA ALA A 194 8.15 0.35 -23.34
C ALA A 194 8.03 0.88 -21.90
N THR A 195 8.09 0.02 -20.88
CA THR A 195 7.83 0.40 -19.48
C THR A 195 9.02 0.21 -18.55
N GLY A 196 10.06 -0.50 -18.97
CA GLY A 196 11.15 -0.96 -18.09
C GLY A 196 10.68 -2.01 -17.09
N GLY A 197 9.57 -2.72 -17.37
CA GLY A 197 8.90 -3.66 -16.47
C GLY A 197 8.00 -2.98 -15.42
N LEU A 198 7.30 -3.77 -14.63
CA LEU A 198 6.35 -3.28 -13.63
C LEU A 198 7.06 -3.03 -12.29
N GLN A 199 7.20 -1.75 -11.91
CA GLN A 199 8.01 -1.33 -10.77
C GLN A 199 7.28 -1.48 -9.43
N ARG A 200 8.01 -1.76 -8.36
CA ARG A 200 7.52 -1.74 -6.97
C ARG A 200 6.98 -0.36 -6.60
N GLY A 201 5.96 -0.32 -5.75
CA GLY A 201 5.32 0.92 -5.33
C GLY A 201 4.36 1.51 -6.37
N ASN A 202 4.25 0.92 -7.57
CA ASN A 202 3.40 1.41 -8.65
C ASN A 202 2.07 0.65 -8.77
N LEU A 203 1.09 1.36 -9.34
CA LEU A 203 -0.24 0.86 -9.66
C LEU A 203 -0.41 0.83 -11.18
N THR A 204 -0.64 -0.35 -11.74
CA THR A 204 -1.06 -0.55 -13.13
C THR A 204 -2.56 -0.84 -13.18
N VAL A 205 -3.26 -0.18 -14.08
CA VAL A 205 -4.67 -0.45 -14.35
C VAL A 205 -4.82 -1.10 -15.71
N ILE A 206 -5.52 -2.24 -15.77
CA ILE A 206 -5.90 -2.90 -17.01
C ILE A 206 -7.39 -2.62 -17.26
N GLY A 207 -7.68 -1.70 -18.17
CA GLY A 207 -9.04 -1.27 -18.52
C GLY A 207 -9.52 -1.86 -19.82
N ALA A 208 -10.67 -2.57 -19.85
CA ALA A 208 -11.26 -3.04 -21.09
C ALA A 208 -12.77 -3.25 -21.00
N ARG A 209 -13.42 -3.32 -22.18
CA ARG A 209 -14.80 -3.83 -22.29
C ARG A 209 -14.83 -5.35 -22.03
N PRO A 210 -15.99 -5.90 -21.59
CA PRO A 210 -16.17 -7.33 -21.47
C PRO A 210 -15.79 -8.06 -22.77
N GLY A 211 -15.13 -9.21 -22.65
CA GLY A 211 -14.70 -10.03 -23.79
C GLY A 211 -13.38 -9.63 -24.46
N MET A 212 -12.78 -8.47 -24.12
CA MET A 212 -11.50 -8.03 -24.68
C MET A 212 -10.28 -8.77 -24.12
N GLY A 213 -10.42 -9.51 -23.02
CA GLY A 213 -9.33 -10.28 -22.44
C GLY A 213 -8.63 -9.60 -21.25
N LYS A 214 -9.26 -8.60 -20.58
CA LYS A 214 -8.69 -7.88 -19.42
C LYS A 214 -8.16 -8.83 -18.35
N SER A 215 -8.99 -9.79 -17.91
CA SER A 215 -8.62 -10.79 -16.88
C SER A 215 -7.56 -11.77 -17.38
N VAL A 216 -7.61 -12.11 -18.68
CA VAL A 216 -6.59 -12.97 -19.31
C VAL A 216 -5.21 -12.31 -19.28
N LEU A 217 -5.14 -11.02 -19.64
CA LEU A 217 -3.88 -10.27 -19.60
C LEU A 217 -3.33 -10.17 -18.17
N ALA A 218 -4.18 -9.82 -17.20
CA ALA A 218 -3.79 -9.76 -15.79
C ALA A 218 -3.26 -11.11 -15.30
N GLU A 219 -3.97 -12.21 -15.62
CA GLU A 219 -3.60 -13.55 -15.23
C GLU A 219 -2.31 -14.02 -15.93
N ASN A 220 -2.10 -13.70 -17.22
CA ASN A 220 -0.88 -14.02 -17.94
C ASN A 220 0.35 -13.37 -17.26
N ILE A 221 0.25 -12.08 -16.89
CA ILE A 221 1.30 -11.36 -16.16
C ILE A 221 1.53 -11.98 -14.77
N ALA A 222 0.44 -12.26 -14.02
CA ALA A 222 0.52 -12.81 -12.68
C ALA A 222 1.24 -14.18 -12.67
N ARG A 223 0.93 -15.04 -13.64
CA ARG A 223 1.62 -16.33 -13.79
C ARG A 223 3.07 -16.17 -14.18
N HIS A 224 3.37 -15.23 -15.09
CA HIS A 224 4.76 -14.96 -15.46
C HIS A 224 5.58 -14.54 -14.25
N PHE A 225 5.02 -13.67 -13.38
CA PHE A 225 5.64 -13.30 -12.11
C PHE A 225 5.91 -14.52 -11.21
N ALA A 226 4.89 -15.35 -10.98
CA ALA A 226 5.01 -16.53 -10.13
C ALA A 226 6.03 -17.55 -10.68
N LYS A 227 6.06 -17.74 -12.00
CA LYS A 227 7.01 -18.59 -12.73
C LYS A 227 8.45 -18.06 -12.60
N SER A 228 8.62 -16.74 -12.52
CA SER A 228 9.91 -16.09 -12.29
C SER A 228 10.31 -16.08 -10.81
N GLY A 229 9.55 -16.73 -9.92
CA GLY A 229 9.87 -16.88 -8.49
C GLY A 229 9.35 -15.77 -7.59
N LEU A 230 8.60 -14.80 -8.15
CA LEU A 230 7.97 -13.73 -7.38
C LEU A 230 6.77 -14.26 -6.58
N SER A 231 6.51 -13.64 -5.43
CA SER A 231 5.35 -13.94 -4.60
C SER A 231 4.16 -13.09 -5.04
N VAL A 232 3.09 -13.75 -5.49
CA VAL A 232 1.92 -13.15 -6.11
C VAL A 232 0.66 -13.49 -5.33
N ARG A 233 -0.15 -12.47 -5.02
CA ARG A 233 -1.54 -12.65 -4.59
C ARG A 233 -2.48 -12.22 -5.73
N PHE A 234 -3.39 -13.10 -6.10
CA PHE A 234 -4.45 -12.83 -7.07
C PHE A 234 -5.81 -12.84 -6.36
N GLN A 235 -6.38 -11.66 -6.16
CA GLN A 235 -7.72 -11.48 -5.61
C GLN A 235 -8.72 -11.49 -6.77
N SER A 236 -9.50 -12.57 -6.87
CA SER A 236 -10.51 -12.74 -7.91
C SER A 236 -11.91 -12.56 -7.33
N TYR A 237 -12.65 -11.61 -7.85
CA TYR A 237 -14.07 -11.39 -7.51
C TYR A 237 -15.03 -11.95 -8.56
N GLU A 238 -14.53 -12.36 -9.73
CA GLU A 238 -15.35 -12.83 -10.85
C GLU A 238 -15.20 -14.34 -11.09
N MET A 239 -13.98 -14.87 -10.92
CA MET A 239 -13.66 -16.23 -11.30
C MET A 239 -13.26 -17.11 -10.13
N SER A 240 -13.59 -18.41 -10.19
CA SER A 240 -13.14 -19.38 -9.19
C SER A 240 -11.66 -19.70 -9.35
N ALA A 241 -11.02 -20.15 -8.24
CA ALA A 241 -9.63 -20.59 -8.26
C ALA A 241 -9.39 -21.74 -9.27
N VAL A 242 -10.37 -22.65 -9.40
CA VAL A 242 -10.30 -23.76 -10.36
C VAL A 242 -10.26 -23.24 -11.80
N GLU A 243 -11.07 -22.23 -12.11
CA GLU A 243 -11.11 -21.65 -13.45
C GLU A 243 -9.79 -20.94 -13.80
N LEU A 244 -9.19 -20.22 -12.84
CA LEU A 244 -7.87 -19.59 -12.99
C LEU A 244 -6.77 -20.63 -13.25
N VAL A 245 -6.76 -21.75 -12.52
CA VAL A 245 -5.81 -22.83 -12.74
C VAL A 245 -5.99 -23.48 -14.13
N GLN A 246 -7.23 -23.68 -14.57
CA GLN A 246 -7.53 -24.23 -15.89
C GLN A 246 -7.05 -23.29 -17.02
N ARG A 247 -7.29 -21.98 -16.89
CA ARG A 247 -6.78 -20.99 -17.86
C ARG A 247 -5.26 -20.96 -17.88
N GLY A 248 -4.63 -21.04 -16.70
CA GLY A 248 -3.19 -21.11 -16.59
C GLY A 248 -2.59 -22.30 -17.32
N ALA A 249 -3.19 -23.48 -17.17
CA ALA A 249 -2.76 -24.69 -17.87
C ALA A 249 -2.94 -24.55 -19.39
N ALA A 250 -4.05 -23.98 -19.82
CA ALA A 250 -4.33 -23.74 -21.24
C ALA A 250 -3.27 -22.81 -21.85
N ALA A 251 -2.94 -21.72 -21.17
CA ALA A 251 -2.01 -20.70 -21.66
C ALA A 251 -0.55 -21.17 -21.68
N GLU A 252 -0.09 -21.90 -20.65
CA GLU A 252 1.32 -22.28 -20.52
C GLU A 252 1.69 -23.52 -21.39
N TYR A 253 0.73 -24.39 -21.63
CA TYR A 253 0.99 -25.67 -22.30
C TYR A 253 0.17 -25.88 -23.57
N GLY A 254 -0.46 -24.83 -24.09
CA GLY A 254 -1.19 -24.89 -25.37
C GLY A 254 -2.36 -25.88 -25.35
N ILE A 255 -3.08 -26.00 -24.23
CA ILE A 255 -4.25 -26.86 -24.10
C ILE A 255 -5.47 -26.07 -24.55
N ASP A 256 -6.33 -26.66 -25.39
CA ASP A 256 -7.61 -26.04 -25.71
C ASP A 256 -8.48 -25.89 -24.47
N TYR A 257 -8.74 -24.64 -24.08
CA TYR A 257 -9.50 -24.31 -22.86
C TYR A 257 -10.92 -24.87 -22.88
N GLY A 258 -11.56 -24.87 -24.06
CA GLY A 258 -12.92 -25.42 -24.23
C GLY A 258 -12.96 -26.94 -24.02
N ARG A 259 -11.91 -27.65 -24.47
CA ARG A 259 -11.74 -29.09 -24.22
C ARG A 259 -11.40 -29.38 -22.76
N LEU A 260 -10.51 -28.58 -22.18
CA LEU A 260 -10.12 -28.71 -20.76
C LEU A 260 -11.35 -28.55 -19.85
N LYS A 261 -12.12 -27.48 -20.05
CA LYS A 261 -13.32 -27.19 -19.24
C LYS A 261 -14.39 -28.30 -19.31
N LYS A 262 -14.46 -29.00 -20.44
CA LYS A 262 -15.41 -30.12 -20.65
C LYS A 262 -14.81 -31.47 -20.34
N PHE A 263 -13.56 -31.52 -19.84
CA PHE A 263 -12.80 -32.75 -19.61
C PHE A 263 -12.69 -33.66 -20.86
N ARG A 264 -12.59 -33.03 -22.05
CA ARG A 264 -12.47 -33.70 -23.35
C ARG A 264 -11.08 -33.57 -23.96
N MET A 265 -10.08 -33.52 -23.12
CA MET A 265 -8.67 -33.42 -23.54
C MET A 265 -8.20 -34.68 -24.29
N THR A 266 -7.33 -34.47 -25.26
CA THR A 266 -6.53 -35.55 -25.88
C THR A 266 -5.54 -36.11 -24.87
N GLN A 267 -4.89 -37.24 -25.20
CA GLN A 267 -3.87 -37.80 -24.32
C GLN A 267 -2.72 -36.80 -24.09
N MET A 268 -2.22 -36.20 -25.17
CA MET A 268 -1.16 -35.20 -25.09
C MET A 268 -1.56 -34.00 -24.21
N GLU A 269 -2.80 -33.51 -24.31
CA GLU A 269 -3.28 -32.40 -23.46
C GLU A 269 -3.39 -32.81 -21.99
N ARG A 270 -3.72 -34.06 -21.67
CA ARG A 270 -3.71 -34.58 -20.30
C ARG A 270 -2.29 -34.65 -19.73
N ASP A 271 -1.34 -35.08 -20.55
CA ASP A 271 0.07 -35.15 -20.17
C ASP A 271 0.61 -33.75 -19.92
N ASN A 272 0.28 -32.78 -20.79
CA ASN A 272 0.60 -31.36 -20.64
C ASN A 272 -0.03 -30.74 -19.37
N PHE A 273 -1.28 -31.10 -19.08
CA PHE A 273 -1.95 -30.64 -17.85
C PHE A 273 -1.26 -31.16 -16.59
N THR A 274 -0.88 -32.46 -16.60
CA THR A 274 -0.14 -33.07 -15.50
C THR A 274 1.22 -32.39 -15.30
N LEU A 275 1.91 -32.09 -16.39
CA LEU A 275 3.19 -31.39 -16.37
C LEU A 275 3.03 -29.94 -15.79
N TYR A 276 1.97 -29.22 -16.19
CA TYR A 276 1.64 -27.93 -15.62
C TYR A 276 1.46 -28.02 -14.11
N LEU A 277 0.64 -28.94 -13.62
CA LEU A 277 0.40 -29.14 -12.18
C LEU A 277 1.69 -29.43 -11.43
N SER A 278 2.55 -30.31 -11.98
CA SER A 278 3.82 -30.63 -11.34
C SER A 278 4.78 -29.46 -11.24
N LYS A 279 4.84 -28.60 -12.26
CA LYS A 279 5.75 -27.43 -12.26
C LYS A 279 5.21 -26.25 -11.48
N SER A 280 3.89 -26.02 -11.49
CA SER A 280 3.27 -24.88 -10.82
C SER A 280 3.05 -25.07 -9.33
N GLN A 281 3.11 -26.29 -8.79
CA GLN A 281 2.87 -26.57 -7.37
C GLN A 281 3.80 -25.81 -6.41
N ASN A 282 4.98 -25.41 -6.87
CA ASN A 282 5.97 -24.67 -6.07
C ASN A 282 5.93 -23.15 -6.33
N TRP A 283 5.01 -22.67 -7.18
CA TRP A 283 4.87 -21.24 -7.40
C TRP A 283 4.32 -20.56 -6.14
N LYS A 284 4.88 -19.42 -5.81
CA LYS A 284 4.35 -18.55 -4.75
C LYS A 284 3.16 -17.77 -5.28
N PHE A 285 2.07 -18.46 -5.59
CA PHE A 285 0.89 -17.89 -6.22
C PHE A 285 -0.36 -18.20 -5.38
N ALA A 286 -0.76 -17.23 -4.55
CA ALA A 286 -1.97 -17.31 -3.73
C ALA A 286 -3.17 -16.81 -4.53
N ILE A 287 -4.22 -17.62 -4.65
CA ILE A 287 -5.50 -17.23 -5.25
C ILE A 287 -6.52 -17.10 -4.13
N ASP A 288 -7.12 -15.91 -4.03
CA ASP A 288 -8.18 -15.61 -3.06
C ASP A 288 -9.46 -15.23 -3.81
N THR A 289 -10.57 -15.93 -3.52
CA THR A 289 -11.88 -15.69 -4.16
C THR A 289 -12.92 -15.19 -3.15
N GLU A 290 -12.50 -14.87 -1.94
CA GLU A 290 -13.38 -14.31 -0.94
C GLU A 290 -13.77 -12.86 -1.30
N MET A 291 -15.05 -12.51 -1.06
CA MET A 291 -15.58 -11.18 -1.30
C MET A 291 -15.12 -10.20 -0.21
N ALA A 292 -13.80 -9.96 -0.15
CA ALA A 292 -13.19 -9.07 0.83
C ALA A 292 -13.23 -7.60 0.37
N GLY A 293 -13.56 -6.69 1.29
CA GLY A 293 -13.39 -5.26 1.06
C GLY A 293 -11.92 -4.82 1.16
N ILE A 294 -11.64 -3.58 0.77
CA ILE A 294 -10.28 -3.03 0.71
C ILE A 294 -9.53 -3.12 2.04
N ASP A 295 -10.21 -2.92 3.18
CA ASP A 295 -9.60 -3.00 4.52
C ASP A 295 -9.06 -4.40 4.81
N THR A 296 -9.89 -5.42 4.57
CA THR A 296 -9.52 -6.83 4.77
C THR A 296 -8.41 -7.25 3.80
N LEU A 297 -8.51 -6.85 2.53
CA LEU A 297 -7.49 -7.16 1.53
C LEU A 297 -6.13 -6.55 1.91
N ALA A 298 -6.11 -5.28 2.30
CA ALA A 298 -4.90 -4.59 2.73
C ALA A 298 -4.26 -5.25 3.96
N ALA A 299 -5.07 -5.61 4.97
CA ALA A 299 -4.59 -6.32 6.16
C ALA A 299 -3.96 -7.68 5.80
N ARG A 300 -4.59 -8.45 4.90
CA ARG A 300 -4.03 -9.73 4.41
C ARG A 300 -2.70 -9.53 3.69
N CYS A 301 -2.61 -8.54 2.82
CA CYS A 301 -1.36 -8.23 2.12
C CYS A 301 -0.22 -7.85 3.08
N ARG A 302 -0.50 -7.07 4.14
CA ARG A 302 0.48 -6.73 5.18
C ARG A 302 0.99 -7.96 5.93
N VAL A 303 0.08 -8.85 6.32
CA VAL A 303 0.43 -10.10 6.99
C VAL A 303 1.29 -10.98 6.09
N GLU A 304 0.87 -11.19 4.84
CA GLU A 304 1.60 -12.01 3.87
C GLU A 304 2.98 -11.43 3.57
N LYS A 305 3.08 -10.10 3.39
CA LYS A 305 4.37 -9.41 3.17
C LYS A 305 5.36 -9.67 4.30
N ARG A 306 4.88 -9.67 5.56
CA ARG A 306 5.73 -9.93 6.74
C ARG A 306 6.11 -11.40 6.91
N GLN A 307 5.20 -12.34 6.60
CA GLN A 307 5.39 -13.77 6.88
C GLN A 307 6.15 -14.51 5.77
N SER A 308 5.79 -14.27 4.52
CA SER A 308 6.28 -15.05 3.37
C SER A 308 6.86 -14.19 2.25
N GLY A 309 6.74 -12.88 2.37
CA GLY A 309 7.05 -11.94 1.30
C GLY A 309 5.91 -11.84 0.29
N LEU A 310 5.71 -10.64 -0.25
CA LEU A 310 4.74 -10.36 -1.32
C LEU A 310 5.40 -9.38 -2.29
N ASP A 311 5.36 -9.71 -3.59
CA ASP A 311 5.95 -8.88 -4.64
C ASP A 311 4.88 -8.18 -5.48
N ALA A 312 3.74 -8.84 -5.70
CA ALA A 312 2.66 -8.27 -6.49
C ALA A 312 1.27 -8.69 -5.99
N LEU A 313 0.33 -7.75 -6.10
CA LEU A 313 -1.10 -7.94 -5.86
C LEU A 313 -1.86 -7.70 -7.16
N PHE A 314 -2.67 -8.68 -7.58
CA PHE A 314 -3.61 -8.55 -8.69
C PHE A 314 -5.05 -8.53 -8.15
N VAL A 315 -5.87 -7.61 -8.65
CA VAL A 315 -7.27 -7.43 -8.21
C VAL A 315 -8.17 -7.50 -9.45
N ASP A 316 -8.93 -8.56 -9.61
CA ASP A 316 -9.85 -8.78 -10.74
C ASP A 316 -11.29 -9.01 -10.26
N HIS A 317 -12.18 -8.02 -10.39
CA HIS A 317 -11.98 -6.66 -10.86
C HIS A 317 -12.63 -5.67 -9.87
N LEU A 318 -12.16 -4.42 -9.93
CA LEU A 318 -12.51 -3.31 -9.04
C LEU A 318 -14.01 -3.16 -8.76
N HIS A 319 -14.85 -3.21 -9.81
CA HIS A 319 -16.29 -2.94 -9.70
C HIS A 319 -17.08 -4.01 -8.91
N LEU A 320 -16.51 -5.19 -8.66
CA LEU A 320 -17.12 -6.24 -7.84
C LEU A 320 -16.64 -6.22 -6.40
N MET A 321 -15.65 -5.40 -6.05
CA MET A 321 -15.19 -5.27 -4.67
C MET A 321 -16.32 -4.73 -3.78
N PRO A 322 -16.58 -5.32 -2.59
CA PRO A 322 -17.58 -4.83 -1.66
C PRO A 322 -17.39 -3.37 -1.28
N ARG A 323 -18.48 -2.60 -1.31
CA ARG A 323 -18.54 -1.17 -1.04
C ARG A 323 -19.56 -0.88 0.05
N LYS A 324 -19.37 0.22 0.80
CA LYS A 324 -20.20 0.57 1.96
C LYS A 324 -21.15 1.77 1.72
N GLY A 325 -20.89 2.58 0.68
CA GLY A 325 -21.59 3.84 0.47
C GLY A 325 -22.55 3.86 -0.75
N VAL A 326 -23.14 5.01 -0.96
CA VAL A 326 -24.15 5.24 -2.02
C VAL A 326 -23.53 5.84 -3.28
N ASN A 327 -22.35 6.50 -3.17
CA ASN A 327 -21.67 7.13 -4.29
C ASN A 327 -20.59 6.22 -4.87
N GLU A 328 -20.95 5.47 -5.90
CA GLU A 328 -20.07 4.51 -6.57
C GLU A 328 -18.74 5.12 -7.04
N VAL A 329 -18.76 6.31 -7.63
CA VAL A 329 -17.56 6.96 -8.17
C VAL A 329 -16.58 7.30 -7.06
N ALA A 330 -17.05 7.96 -5.99
CA ALA A 330 -16.20 8.34 -4.88
C ALA A 330 -15.57 7.12 -4.17
N GLU A 331 -16.30 6.02 -4.07
CA GLU A 331 -15.79 4.78 -3.48
C GLU A 331 -14.74 4.09 -4.35
N LEU A 332 -14.94 4.05 -5.67
CA LEU A 332 -13.93 3.52 -6.59
C LEU A 332 -12.66 4.35 -6.56
N ASP A 333 -12.78 5.67 -6.43
CA ASP A 333 -11.65 6.59 -6.29
C ASP A 333 -10.91 6.36 -4.97
N ASP A 334 -11.63 6.19 -3.85
CA ASP A 334 -11.02 5.87 -2.54
C ASP A 334 -10.32 4.51 -2.56
N ILE A 335 -10.95 3.46 -3.08
CA ILE A 335 -10.35 2.13 -3.19
C ILE A 335 -9.05 2.20 -4.01
N THR A 336 -9.08 2.91 -5.14
CA THR A 336 -7.90 3.04 -6.02
C THR A 336 -6.77 3.82 -5.35
N ALA A 337 -7.08 4.91 -4.63
CA ALA A 337 -6.11 5.67 -3.85
C ALA A 337 -5.49 4.83 -2.73
N ARG A 338 -6.30 3.99 -2.07
CA ARG A 338 -5.84 3.08 -1.01
C ARG A 338 -4.97 1.96 -1.56
N LEU A 339 -5.31 1.38 -2.71
CA LEU A 339 -4.46 0.41 -3.41
C LEU A 339 -3.11 1.00 -3.81
N LYS A 340 -3.09 2.26 -4.30
CA LYS A 340 -1.84 2.95 -4.59
C LYS A 340 -1.00 3.19 -3.33
N ARG A 341 -1.61 3.62 -2.22
CA ARG A 341 -0.92 3.76 -0.93
C ARG A 341 -0.36 2.44 -0.44
N LEU A 342 -1.14 1.36 -0.54
CA LEU A 342 -0.70 0.00 -0.18
C LEU A 342 0.51 -0.45 -1.02
N ALA A 343 0.51 -0.16 -2.34
CA ALA A 343 1.64 -0.45 -3.21
C ALA A 343 2.93 0.24 -2.73
N MET A 344 2.83 1.53 -2.39
CA MET A 344 3.95 2.33 -1.88
C MET A 344 4.41 1.86 -0.49
N GLU A 345 3.48 1.62 0.43
CA GLU A 345 3.73 1.16 1.80
C GLU A 345 4.48 -0.18 1.82
N LEU A 346 3.97 -1.16 1.08
CA LEU A 346 4.52 -2.52 1.08
C LEU A 346 5.64 -2.71 0.06
N GLN A 347 5.94 -1.70 -0.77
CA GLN A 347 6.89 -1.81 -1.87
C GLN A 347 6.59 -3.04 -2.74
N ILE A 348 5.31 -3.17 -3.17
CA ILE A 348 4.81 -4.20 -4.08
C ILE A 348 4.29 -3.55 -5.35
N HIS A 349 4.15 -4.32 -6.43
CA HIS A 349 3.41 -3.87 -7.60
C HIS A 349 1.92 -4.23 -7.46
N VAL A 350 1.02 -3.31 -7.79
CA VAL A 350 -0.42 -3.58 -7.79
C VAL A 350 -0.96 -3.50 -9.21
N VAL A 351 -1.65 -4.55 -9.65
CA VAL A 351 -2.38 -4.59 -10.91
C VAL A 351 -3.88 -4.63 -10.61
N LEU A 352 -4.59 -3.63 -11.08
CA LEU A 352 -6.03 -3.47 -10.90
C LEU A 352 -6.75 -3.63 -12.23
N VAL A 353 -7.66 -4.58 -12.32
CA VAL A 353 -8.52 -4.75 -13.48
C VAL A 353 -9.78 -3.91 -13.33
N ALA A 354 -10.10 -3.11 -14.36
CA ALA A 354 -11.27 -2.24 -14.38
C ALA A 354 -12.10 -2.44 -15.65
N GLN A 355 -13.40 -2.23 -15.53
CA GLN A 355 -14.30 -2.28 -16.68
C GLN A 355 -14.54 -0.89 -17.23
N LEU A 356 -14.47 -0.73 -18.56
CA LEU A 356 -14.73 0.53 -19.24
C LEU A 356 -16.23 0.79 -19.44
N ASN A 357 -16.59 2.06 -19.58
CA ASN A 357 -17.96 2.50 -19.79
C ASN A 357 -18.51 1.98 -21.16
N ARG A 358 -19.83 1.76 -21.24
CA ARG A 358 -20.49 1.28 -22.47
C ARG A 358 -20.49 2.31 -23.61
N ALA A 359 -20.18 3.57 -23.34
CA ALA A 359 -20.15 4.63 -24.33
C ALA A 359 -19.16 4.36 -25.47
N THR A 360 -18.05 3.67 -25.21
CA THR A 360 -17.01 3.30 -26.19
C THR A 360 -17.57 2.49 -27.36
N GLU A 361 -18.58 1.63 -27.14
CA GLU A 361 -19.16 0.78 -28.20
C GLU A 361 -19.97 1.57 -29.23
N LYS A 362 -20.36 2.81 -28.92
CA LYS A 362 -21.13 3.69 -29.80
C LYS A 362 -20.25 4.60 -30.65
N GLN A 363 -18.95 4.62 -30.42
CA GLN A 363 -18.00 5.43 -31.18
C GLN A 363 -17.68 4.77 -32.54
N ALA A 364 -17.32 5.58 -33.53
CA ALA A 364 -16.91 5.08 -34.85
C ALA A 364 -15.60 4.28 -34.74
N ASP A 365 -14.63 4.80 -33.97
CA ASP A 365 -13.44 4.05 -33.55
C ASP A 365 -13.72 3.46 -32.19
N LYS A 366 -13.71 2.13 -32.07
CA LYS A 366 -13.99 1.38 -30.86
C LYS A 366 -12.74 1.16 -29.98
N ARG A 367 -11.58 1.74 -30.38
CA ARG A 367 -10.38 1.72 -29.55
C ARG A 367 -10.61 2.51 -28.26
N PRO A 368 -10.35 1.91 -27.11
CA PRO A 368 -10.57 2.58 -25.83
C PRO A 368 -9.55 3.70 -25.58
N SER A 369 -9.97 4.70 -24.83
CA SER A 369 -9.16 5.83 -24.38
C SER A 369 -9.30 6.06 -22.88
N LEU A 370 -8.41 6.91 -22.28
CA LEU A 370 -8.53 7.28 -20.87
C LEU A 370 -9.88 7.89 -20.50
N ALA A 371 -10.56 8.54 -21.46
CA ALA A 371 -11.87 9.11 -21.23
C ALA A 371 -12.94 8.04 -20.94
N ASP A 372 -12.73 6.80 -21.38
CA ASP A 372 -13.65 5.69 -21.16
C ASP A 372 -13.56 5.10 -19.75
N LEU A 373 -12.50 5.43 -19.00
CA LEU A 373 -12.40 5.26 -17.56
C LEU A 373 -13.16 6.36 -16.78
N ARG A 374 -13.84 7.30 -17.47
CA ARG A 374 -14.63 8.39 -16.88
C ARG A 374 -15.80 7.85 -16.06
N GLY A 375 -15.86 8.26 -14.84
CA GLY A 375 -16.67 7.78 -13.73
C GLY A 375 -15.79 7.38 -12.57
N SER A 376 -14.47 7.37 -12.78
CA SER A 376 -13.44 7.06 -11.80
C SER A 376 -12.21 7.91 -12.12
N GLY A 377 -12.33 9.24 -11.98
CA GLY A 377 -11.20 10.18 -12.14
C GLY A 377 -10.01 9.83 -11.26
N GLY A 378 -10.28 9.24 -10.10
CA GLY A 378 -9.26 8.72 -9.21
C GLY A 378 -8.48 7.54 -9.78
N ILE A 379 -9.07 6.69 -10.62
CA ILE A 379 -8.33 5.60 -11.29
C ILE A 379 -7.25 6.20 -12.18
N GLU A 380 -7.64 7.16 -13.02
CA GLU A 380 -6.71 7.84 -13.91
C GLU A 380 -5.61 8.57 -13.13
N GLN A 381 -5.96 9.28 -12.05
CA GLN A 381 -5.00 10.06 -11.26
C GLN A 381 -4.00 9.16 -10.52
N ASN A 382 -4.45 8.09 -9.90
CA ASN A 382 -3.64 7.23 -9.05
C ASN A 382 -2.78 6.21 -9.82
N ALA A 383 -3.21 5.80 -11.03
CA ALA A 383 -2.48 4.85 -11.84
C ALA A 383 -1.16 5.45 -12.36
N ASN A 384 -0.08 4.67 -12.29
CA ASN A 384 1.19 4.96 -12.95
C ASN A 384 1.15 4.55 -14.42
N LEU A 385 0.55 3.39 -14.70
CA LEU A 385 0.41 2.79 -16.01
C LEU A 385 -1.05 2.42 -16.26
N VAL A 386 -1.57 2.70 -17.45
CA VAL A 386 -2.90 2.26 -17.87
C VAL A 386 -2.77 1.50 -19.19
N LEU A 387 -3.15 0.25 -19.16
CA LEU A 387 -3.12 -0.69 -20.28
C LEU A 387 -4.52 -0.99 -20.73
N MET A 388 -4.78 -0.95 -22.03
CA MET A 388 -6.10 -1.21 -22.60
C MET A 388 -5.98 -2.22 -23.76
N PRO A 389 -6.24 -3.51 -23.48
CA PRO A 389 -6.30 -4.49 -24.54
C PRO A 389 -7.52 -4.25 -25.45
N TYR A 390 -7.29 -4.29 -26.75
CA TYR A 390 -8.30 -4.14 -27.79
C TYR A 390 -8.16 -5.24 -28.84
N ARG A 391 -9.28 -5.72 -29.33
CA ARG A 391 -9.34 -6.74 -30.37
C ARG A 391 -10.39 -6.34 -31.40
N GLU A 392 -9.94 -6.03 -32.61
CA GLU A 392 -10.84 -5.65 -33.71
C GLU A 392 -11.73 -6.82 -34.09
N GLY A 393 -11.18 -8.04 -34.19
CA GLY A 393 -11.90 -9.26 -34.49
C GLY A 393 -13.05 -9.61 -33.53
N TYR A 394 -13.12 -8.98 -32.37
CA TYR A 394 -14.27 -9.11 -31.46
C TYR A 394 -15.51 -8.36 -32.01
N TYR A 395 -15.29 -7.24 -32.66
CA TYR A 395 -16.37 -6.39 -33.20
C TYR A 395 -16.67 -6.66 -34.68
N ASP A 396 -15.67 -7.11 -35.43
CA ASP A 396 -15.73 -7.39 -36.83
C ASP A 396 -15.25 -8.80 -37.14
N SER A 397 -16.13 -9.65 -37.64
CA SER A 397 -15.82 -11.04 -38.00
C SER A 397 -14.86 -11.15 -39.21
N ASP A 398 -14.78 -10.12 -40.02
CA ASP A 398 -13.91 -10.07 -41.21
C ASP A 398 -12.48 -9.63 -40.85
N ALA A 399 -12.29 -9.03 -39.65
CA ALA A 399 -10.97 -8.68 -39.14
C ALA A 399 -10.18 -9.90 -38.61
N PRO A 400 -8.86 -9.84 -38.59
CA PRO A 400 -8.03 -10.93 -38.07
C PRO A 400 -8.40 -11.28 -36.61
N GLN A 401 -8.73 -12.56 -36.37
CA GLN A 401 -9.22 -13.02 -35.06
C GLN A 401 -8.09 -13.28 -34.04
N GLU A 402 -6.86 -13.45 -34.52
CA GLU A 402 -5.69 -13.77 -33.71
C GLU A 402 -4.82 -12.54 -33.37
N THR A 403 -5.25 -11.36 -33.79
CA THR A 403 -4.54 -10.13 -33.48
C THR A 403 -5.20 -9.37 -32.34
N ALA A 404 -4.38 -8.68 -31.56
CA ALA A 404 -4.82 -7.77 -30.53
C ALA A 404 -3.88 -6.56 -30.46
N GLU A 405 -4.38 -5.45 -29.99
CA GLU A 405 -3.60 -4.26 -29.68
C GLU A 405 -3.57 -4.10 -28.16
N LEU A 406 -2.41 -3.78 -27.60
CA LEU A 406 -2.28 -3.33 -26.22
C LEU A 406 -1.97 -1.83 -26.22
N ILE A 407 -2.99 -1.03 -25.91
CA ILE A 407 -2.87 0.42 -25.89
C ILE A 407 -2.29 0.83 -24.53
N ILE A 408 -1.13 1.46 -24.52
CA ILE A 408 -0.53 2.13 -23.37
C ILE A 408 -1.15 3.53 -23.31
N ALA A 409 -2.31 3.65 -22.66
CA ALA A 409 -3.07 4.89 -22.61
C ALA A 409 -2.43 5.92 -21.66
N LYS A 410 -1.76 5.48 -20.61
CA LYS A 410 -0.97 6.29 -19.67
C LYS A 410 0.31 5.56 -19.29
N ASN A 411 1.42 6.29 -19.28
CA ASN A 411 2.69 5.84 -18.72
C ASN A 411 3.37 7.05 -18.05
N ARG A 412 3.55 7.01 -16.73
CA ARG A 412 4.20 8.12 -15.99
C ARG A 412 5.71 8.12 -16.19
N ASP A 413 6.26 6.95 -16.42
CA ASP A 413 7.71 6.73 -16.44
C ASP A 413 8.27 6.56 -17.88
N GLY A 414 7.39 6.70 -18.91
CA GLY A 414 7.77 6.51 -20.31
C GLY A 414 6.71 7.01 -21.30
N GLU A 415 6.83 6.57 -22.53
CA GLU A 415 5.96 6.99 -23.64
C GLU A 415 4.64 6.20 -23.66
N ARG A 416 3.62 6.81 -24.26
CA ARG A 416 2.37 6.15 -24.61
C ARG A 416 2.50 5.57 -26.03
N GLY A 417 1.76 4.51 -26.31
CA GLY A 417 1.82 3.88 -27.64
C GLY A 417 0.84 2.75 -27.76
N VAL A 418 0.96 2.01 -28.83
CA VAL A 418 0.18 0.79 -29.10
C VAL A 418 1.16 -0.30 -29.46
N LEU A 419 0.99 -1.45 -28.85
CA LEU A 419 1.78 -2.65 -29.08
C LEU A 419 0.90 -3.70 -29.75
N ASP A 420 1.40 -4.30 -30.81
CA ASP A 420 0.75 -5.43 -31.46
C ASP A 420 1.00 -6.71 -30.66
N LEU A 421 -0.06 -7.44 -30.36
CA LEU A 421 -0.01 -8.72 -29.66
C LEU A 421 -0.73 -9.79 -30.46
N LYS A 422 -0.32 -11.02 -30.28
CA LYS A 422 -1.04 -12.21 -30.72
C LYS A 422 -2.09 -12.60 -29.67
N TRP A 423 -3.34 -12.78 -30.11
CA TRP A 423 -4.40 -13.31 -29.29
C TRP A 423 -4.62 -14.80 -29.58
N GLU A 424 -4.39 -15.63 -28.61
CA GLU A 424 -4.62 -17.08 -28.69
C GLU A 424 -5.84 -17.46 -27.84
N GLY A 425 -7.04 -17.22 -28.39
CA GLY A 425 -8.30 -17.39 -27.67
C GLY A 425 -8.53 -18.80 -27.14
N TYR A 426 -8.17 -19.84 -27.90
CA TYR A 426 -8.28 -21.22 -27.48
C TYR A 426 -7.36 -21.56 -26.29
N HIS A 427 -6.25 -20.84 -26.18
CA HIS A 427 -5.29 -21.01 -25.09
C HIS A 427 -5.40 -19.96 -24.00
N GLN A 428 -6.33 -19.01 -24.13
CA GLN A 428 -6.50 -17.92 -23.15
C GLN A 428 -5.19 -17.16 -22.89
N ARG A 429 -4.50 -16.73 -23.98
CA ARG A 429 -3.19 -16.12 -23.91
C ARG A 429 -3.03 -14.93 -24.83
N PHE A 430 -2.38 -13.88 -24.32
CA PHE A 430 -1.70 -12.87 -25.12
C PHE A 430 -0.22 -13.24 -25.22
N ALA A 431 0.36 -13.08 -26.39
CA ALA A 431 1.78 -13.31 -26.66
C ALA A 431 2.34 -12.17 -27.51
N ASP A 432 3.66 -12.05 -27.54
CA ASP A 432 4.31 -11.14 -28.48
C ASP A 432 3.96 -11.51 -29.90
N TYR A 433 3.82 -10.50 -30.75
CA TYR A 433 3.61 -10.69 -32.17
C TYR A 433 4.97 -10.88 -32.83
N GLU A 434 5.20 -12.04 -33.41
CA GLU A 434 6.39 -12.32 -34.21
C GLU A 434 6.08 -11.91 -35.66
N TYR A 435 6.84 -10.94 -36.18
CA TYR A 435 6.75 -10.44 -37.56
C TYR A 435 7.42 -11.41 -38.57
#